data_a140e86f9de19d1c740f2866313e634a
#
_entry.id   a140e86f9de19d1c740f2866313e634a
#
_cell.length_a   1.000
_cell.length_b   1.000
_cell.length_c   1.000
_cell.angle_alpha   90.00
_cell.angle_beta   90.00
_cell.angle_gamma   90.00
#
_symmetry.space_group_name_H-M   'P 1'
#
loop_
_entity.id
_entity.type
_entity.pdbx_description
1 polymer ?
#
loop_
_entity_poly.entity_id
_entity_poly.type
_entity_poly.pdbx_seq_one_letter_code
_entity_poly.pdbx_strand_id
1 'polypeptide(L)'
;MGLTKSGRTGVKHTKQLALFKTCYPTLNSHDSKLCPKCSEVKPLEHFPWKSGNRVFRRENCRSCEKHLNKVRLELREKHGMPDDNYICPICNKNSEEVGKKGGQHAGYWALDHCHETQGFRGWLCHLCNRALGCFKDDVPSLQRAITYLKGSN
;
A
#
# COMPACT_ATOMS: atom_id res chain seq x y z
N MET A 1 -25.78 -47.75 28.59
CA MET A 1 -24.49 -47.43 27.94
C MET A 1 -24.52 -45.98 27.49
N GLY A 2 -23.92 -45.10 28.30
CA GLY A 2 -23.96 -43.67 28.10
C GLY A 2 -22.73 -43.15 27.33
N LEU A 3 -22.95 -42.40 26.28
CA LEU A 3 -21.90 -41.71 25.52
C LEU A 3 -21.66 -40.34 26.15
N THR A 4 -20.48 -40.14 26.71
CA THR A 4 -20.00 -38.88 27.27
C THR A 4 -19.58 -37.93 26.13
N LYS A 5 -20.16 -36.73 26.11
CA LYS A 5 -19.75 -35.64 25.22
C LYS A 5 -18.48 -34.99 25.77
N SER A 6 -17.39 -35.04 24.99
CA SER A 6 -16.15 -34.36 25.24
C SER A 6 -16.32 -32.84 24.98
N GLY A 7 -16.17 -32.03 26.04
CA GLY A 7 -16.19 -30.58 25.94
C GLY A 7 -14.89 -30.06 25.34
N ARG A 8 -14.98 -29.28 24.24
CA ARG A 8 -13.88 -28.49 23.71
C ARG A 8 -13.72 -27.23 24.55
N THR A 9 -12.67 -27.17 25.34
CA THR A 9 -12.25 -25.96 26.03
C THR A 9 -11.73 -24.93 25.01
N GLY A 10 -12.48 -23.85 24.79
CA GLY A 10 -12.07 -22.73 23.99
C GLY A 10 -10.91 -21.96 24.65
N VAL A 11 -9.73 -22.04 24.07
CA VAL A 11 -8.58 -21.22 24.45
C VAL A 11 -8.88 -19.78 24.02
N LYS A 12 -9.05 -18.89 24.98
CA LYS A 12 -9.30 -17.47 24.76
C LYS A 12 -8.05 -16.80 24.19
N HIS A 13 -8.07 -16.44 22.90
CA HIS A 13 -7.08 -15.62 22.20
C HIS A 13 -7.14 -14.14 22.62
N THR A 14 -6.91 -13.85 23.91
CA THR A 14 -6.99 -12.46 24.40
C THR A 14 -5.62 -11.82 24.70
N LYS A 15 -4.50 -12.51 24.46
CA LYS A 15 -3.16 -11.98 24.81
C LYS A 15 -2.31 -11.46 23.64
N GLN A 16 -2.72 -11.68 22.37
CA GLN A 16 -1.91 -11.24 21.21
C GLN A 16 -2.21 -9.83 20.70
N LEU A 17 -3.29 -9.19 21.14
CA LEU A 17 -3.66 -7.83 20.75
C LEU A 17 -2.93 -6.72 21.51
N ALA A 18 -2.22 -7.05 22.60
CA ALA A 18 -1.55 -6.05 23.44
C ALA A 18 -0.14 -5.64 22.93
N LEU A 19 0.51 -6.46 22.09
CA LEU A 19 1.90 -6.22 21.65
C LEU A 19 2.05 -5.30 20.44
N PHE A 20 0.95 -5.03 19.70
CA PHE A 20 0.98 -4.11 18.55
C PHE A 20 0.57 -2.67 18.86
N LYS A 21 0.29 -2.35 20.13
CA LYS A 21 -0.18 -1.02 20.56
C LYS A 21 0.93 0.01 20.84
N THR A 22 2.20 -0.36 20.77
CA THR A 22 3.28 0.49 21.30
C THR A 22 4.08 1.27 20.27
N CYS A 23 3.72 1.24 18.98
CA CYS A 23 4.50 1.95 17.95
C CYS A 23 3.90 3.27 17.43
N TYR A 24 2.72 3.67 17.90
CA TYR A 24 2.14 4.97 17.55
C TYR A 24 1.62 5.63 18.82
N PRO A 25 1.98 6.89 19.11
CA PRO A 25 1.34 7.62 20.19
C PRO A 25 -0.14 7.75 19.85
N THR A 26 -0.97 6.95 20.51
CA THR A 26 -2.42 7.05 20.44
C THR A 26 -2.85 8.30 21.19
N LEU A 27 -2.92 9.42 20.48
CA LEU A 27 -3.84 10.48 20.86
C LEU A 27 -5.24 9.98 20.52
N ASN A 28 -5.79 9.16 21.43
CA ASN A 28 -7.17 8.69 21.39
C ASN A 28 -8.10 9.83 21.84
N SER A 29 -8.35 10.79 20.99
CA SER A 29 -9.69 11.32 20.87
C SER A 29 -10.37 10.46 19.80
N HIS A 30 -11.52 9.86 20.09
CA HIS A 30 -12.24 8.96 19.16
C HIS A 30 -12.57 9.61 17.80
N ASP A 31 -12.27 10.91 17.64
CA ASP A 31 -12.72 11.74 16.53
C ASP A 31 -11.60 12.36 15.69
N SER A 32 -10.32 12.10 15.98
CA SER A 32 -9.20 12.70 15.25
C SER A 32 -8.08 11.70 14.93
N LYS A 33 -7.27 12.01 13.90
CA LYS A 33 -6.18 11.19 13.40
C LYS A 33 -5.03 12.04 12.88
N LEU A 34 -3.79 11.60 13.10
CA LEU A 34 -2.60 12.18 12.48
C LEU A 34 -2.55 11.82 10.99
N CYS A 35 -2.38 12.81 10.13
CA CYS A 35 -2.07 12.62 8.72
C CYS A 35 -0.55 12.49 8.55
N PRO A 36 0.00 11.34 8.10
CA PRO A 36 1.44 11.16 7.98
C PRO A 36 2.06 12.03 6.88
N LYS A 37 1.25 12.52 5.91
CA LYS A 37 1.78 13.31 4.79
C LYS A 37 1.96 14.80 5.13
N CYS A 38 1.08 15.40 5.94
CA CYS A 38 1.23 16.80 6.39
C CYS A 38 1.58 16.92 7.89
N SER A 39 1.69 15.79 8.60
CA SER A 39 2.01 15.73 10.03
C SER A 39 1.05 16.53 10.93
N GLU A 40 -0.18 16.75 10.47
CA GLU A 40 -1.22 17.44 11.21
C GLU A 40 -2.25 16.47 11.77
N VAL A 41 -2.69 16.68 13.02
CA VAL A 41 -3.83 15.98 13.61
C VAL A 41 -5.11 16.65 13.11
N LYS A 42 -6.00 15.87 12.50
CA LYS A 42 -7.26 16.36 11.92
C LYS A 42 -8.43 15.49 12.34
N PRO A 43 -9.65 16.04 12.40
CA PRO A 43 -10.87 15.25 12.60
C PRO A 43 -10.98 14.09 11.59
N LEU A 44 -11.55 12.97 12.02
CA LEU A 44 -11.68 11.78 11.16
C LEU A 44 -12.45 12.05 9.85
N GLU A 45 -13.39 12.99 9.86
CA GLU A 45 -14.15 13.41 8.68
C GLU A 45 -13.26 13.98 7.55
N HIS A 46 -12.08 14.51 7.89
CA HIS A 46 -11.08 14.98 6.92
C HIS A 46 -10.34 13.85 6.21
N PHE A 47 -10.55 12.59 6.59
CA PHE A 47 -9.95 11.45 5.96
C PHE A 47 -10.99 10.71 5.10
N PRO A 48 -10.68 10.40 3.83
CA PRO A 48 -11.60 9.66 2.98
C PRO A 48 -11.73 8.21 3.45
N TRP A 49 -12.83 7.56 3.11
CA TRP A 49 -13.00 6.14 3.34
C TRP A 49 -12.08 5.32 2.42
N LYS A 50 -11.52 4.22 2.95
CA LYS A 50 -10.62 3.34 2.19
C LYS A 50 -11.39 2.52 1.13
N SER A 51 -12.62 2.18 1.42
CA SER A 51 -13.51 1.40 0.54
C SER A 51 -14.96 1.83 0.72
N GLY A 52 -15.82 1.38 -0.18
CA GLY A 52 -17.26 1.70 -0.17
C GLY A 52 -18.03 1.19 1.05
N ASN A 53 -17.53 0.17 1.76
CA ASN A 53 -18.13 -0.34 3.00
C ASN A 53 -17.95 0.59 4.23
N ARG A 54 -17.16 1.65 4.09
CA ARG A 54 -16.97 2.70 5.11
C ARG A 54 -16.51 2.20 6.50
N VAL A 55 -15.72 1.13 6.53
CA VAL A 55 -15.18 0.59 7.79
C VAL A 55 -13.91 1.32 8.21
N PHE A 56 -13.01 1.59 7.26
CA PHE A 56 -11.71 2.20 7.55
C PHE A 56 -11.49 3.49 6.78
N ARG A 57 -10.88 4.47 7.44
CA ARG A 57 -10.41 5.71 6.81
C ARG A 57 -9.03 5.50 6.18
N ARG A 58 -8.73 6.26 5.11
CA ARG A 58 -7.38 6.32 4.53
C ARG A 58 -6.40 6.95 5.52
N GLU A 59 -5.12 6.72 5.30
CA GLU A 59 -4.06 7.26 6.17
C GLU A 59 -3.89 8.77 5.96
N ASN A 60 -3.89 9.22 4.71
CA ASN A 60 -3.76 10.64 4.38
C ASN A 60 -5.11 11.36 4.42
N CYS A 61 -5.08 12.62 4.83
CA CYS A 61 -6.26 13.48 4.78
C CYS A 61 -6.66 13.83 3.32
N ARG A 62 -7.90 14.29 3.12
CA ARG A 62 -8.47 14.59 1.79
C ARG A 62 -7.64 15.61 1.00
N SER A 63 -7.09 16.65 1.66
CA SER A 63 -6.24 17.64 0.99
C SER A 63 -4.95 17.02 0.46
N CYS A 64 -4.29 16.18 1.26
CA CYS A 64 -3.09 15.46 0.82
C CYS A 64 -3.38 14.45 -0.29
N GLU A 65 -4.48 13.68 -0.19
CA GLU A 65 -4.90 12.76 -1.27
C GLU A 65 -5.21 13.52 -2.57
N LYS A 66 -5.88 14.67 -2.49
CA LYS A 66 -6.16 15.53 -3.65
C LYS A 66 -4.87 16.02 -4.29
N HIS A 67 -3.91 16.49 -3.48
CA HIS A 67 -2.60 16.93 -3.97
C HIS A 67 -1.85 15.79 -4.67
N LEU A 68 -1.75 14.61 -4.03
CA LEU A 68 -1.09 13.45 -4.61
C LEU A 68 -1.74 12.99 -5.93
N ASN A 69 -3.06 13.07 -6.02
CA ASN A 69 -3.77 12.73 -7.26
C ASN A 69 -3.49 13.75 -8.37
N LYS A 70 -3.39 15.04 -8.02
CA LYS A 70 -3.02 16.10 -8.98
C LYS A 70 -1.61 15.84 -9.53
N VAL A 71 -0.62 15.60 -8.66
CA VAL A 71 0.75 15.27 -9.07
C VAL A 71 0.77 14.06 -10.01
N ARG A 72 0.05 12.99 -9.69
CA ARG A 72 -0.01 11.80 -10.55
C ARG A 72 -0.63 12.10 -11.92
N LEU A 73 -1.63 12.97 -11.97
CA LEU A 73 -2.25 13.39 -13.23
C LEU A 73 -1.25 14.18 -14.08
N GLU A 74 -0.61 15.18 -13.51
CA GLU A 74 0.41 15.99 -14.18
C GLU A 74 1.58 15.15 -14.71
N LEU A 75 2.03 14.16 -13.94
CA LEU A 75 3.07 13.25 -14.38
C LEU A 75 2.62 12.36 -15.55
N ARG A 76 1.36 11.90 -15.56
CA ARG A 76 0.80 11.14 -16.68
C ARG A 76 0.68 11.98 -17.96
N GLU A 77 0.23 13.20 -17.82
CA GLU A 77 0.12 14.14 -18.94
C GLU A 77 1.50 14.45 -19.53
N LYS A 78 2.49 14.67 -18.68
CA LYS A 78 3.85 15.01 -19.08
C LYS A 78 4.60 13.84 -19.74
N HIS A 79 4.43 12.63 -19.23
CA HIS A 79 5.24 11.47 -19.64
C HIS A 79 4.49 10.50 -20.58
N GLY A 80 3.19 10.72 -20.78
CA GLY A 80 2.36 9.84 -21.60
C GLY A 80 2.22 8.43 -21.00
N MET A 81 1.52 7.58 -21.73
CA MET A 81 1.44 6.14 -21.42
C MET A 81 2.48 5.38 -22.23
N PRO A 82 3.00 4.26 -21.74
CA PRO A 82 3.87 3.39 -22.53
C PRO A 82 3.18 2.88 -23.78
N ASP A 83 3.97 2.64 -24.83
CA ASP A 83 3.52 2.00 -26.05
C ASP A 83 3.25 0.50 -25.87
N ASP A 84 2.75 -0.15 -26.92
CA ASP A 84 2.37 -1.57 -26.89
C ASP A 84 3.57 -2.51 -26.73
N ASN A 85 4.78 -2.07 -27.07
CA ASN A 85 6.00 -2.87 -26.95
C ASN A 85 6.71 -2.68 -25.60
N TYR A 86 6.12 -1.89 -24.70
CA TYR A 86 6.74 -1.59 -23.43
C TYR A 86 6.89 -2.85 -22.55
N ILE A 87 8.05 -2.95 -21.93
CA ILE A 87 8.42 -4.06 -21.02
C ILE A 87 8.65 -3.49 -19.64
N CYS A 88 8.07 -4.14 -18.62
CA CYS A 88 8.30 -3.75 -17.23
C CYS A 88 9.79 -3.88 -16.86
N PRO A 89 10.47 -2.80 -16.43
CA PRO A 89 11.92 -2.83 -16.19
C PRO A 89 12.36 -3.68 -14.99
N ILE A 90 11.41 -4.18 -14.18
CA ILE A 90 11.73 -5.03 -13.02
C ILE A 90 11.56 -6.52 -13.36
N CYS A 91 10.43 -6.91 -13.95
CA CYS A 91 10.14 -8.32 -14.20
C CYS A 91 10.33 -8.75 -15.67
N ASN A 92 10.72 -7.81 -16.55
CA ASN A 92 10.92 -8.02 -18.00
C ASN A 92 9.71 -8.62 -18.74
N LYS A 93 8.49 -8.35 -18.25
CA LYS A 93 7.24 -8.82 -18.85
C LYS A 93 6.57 -7.71 -19.67
N ASN A 94 5.97 -8.10 -20.78
CA ASN A 94 5.16 -7.24 -21.64
C ASN A 94 3.69 -7.14 -21.12
N SER A 95 2.85 -6.40 -21.84
CA SER A 95 1.45 -6.15 -21.48
C SER A 95 0.60 -7.44 -21.40
N GLU A 96 0.83 -8.42 -22.30
CA GLU A 96 0.09 -9.67 -22.33
C GLU A 96 0.40 -10.54 -21.10
N GLU A 97 1.68 -10.62 -20.73
CA GLU A 97 2.16 -11.43 -19.60
C GLU A 97 1.78 -10.86 -18.22
N VAL A 98 1.71 -9.53 -18.07
CA VAL A 98 1.33 -8.91 -16.79
C VAL A 98 -0.17 -8.87 -16.56
N GLY A 99 -0.95 -9.00 -17.62
CA GLY A 99 -2.41 -8.94 -17.58
C GLY A 99 -2.97 -7.55 -17.23
N LYS A 100 -4.14 -7.27 -17.75
CA LYS A 100 -4.84 -6.00 -17.52
C LYS A 100 -5.51 -5.99 -16.15
N LYS A 101 -5.25 -4.97 -15.36
CA LYS A 101 -5.98 -4.73 -14.13
C LYS A 101 -7.26 -3.94 -14.44
N GLY A 102 -8.40 -4.43 -13.98
CA GLY A 102 -9.68 -3.74 -14.08
C GLY A 102 -9.88 -2.69 -12.98
N GLY A 103 -10.96 -1.91 -13.11
CA GLY A 103 -11.39 -0.91 -12.15
C GLY A 103 -10.89 0.50 -12.45
N GLN A 104 -10.91 1.36 -11.45
CA GLN A 104 -10.63 2.81 -11.59
C GLN A 104 -9.21 3.13 -12.11
N HIS A 105 -8.28 2.18 -11.99
CA HIS A 105 -6.92 2.24 -12.54
C HIS A 105 -6.73 1.15 -13.60
N ALA A 106 -7.70 1.04 -14.51
CA ALA A 106 -7.64 0.07 -15.59
C ALA A 106 -6.40 0.27 -16.47
N GLY A 107 -5.72 -0.83 -16.80
CA GLY A 107 -4.54 -0.82 -17.64
C GLY A 107 -3.50 -1.83 -17.21
N TYR A 108 -2.43 -1.90 -17.96
CA TYR A 108 -1.29 -2.80 -17.70
C TYR A 108 -0.26 -2.16 -16.77
N TRP A 109 -0.14 -0.82 -16.81
CA TRP A 109 0.95 -0.08 -16.24
C TRP A 109 0.50 0.85 -15.11
N ALA A 110 1.27 0.88 -14.06
CA ALA A 110 1.15 1.82 -12.95
C ALA A 110 2.24 2.88 -13.07
N LEU A 111 1.86 4.15 -12.94
CA LEU A 111 2.83 5.23 -12.82
C LEU A 111 3.58 5.07 -11.50
N ASP A 112 4.90 4.97 -11.59
CA ASP A 112 5.80 4.99 -10.46
C ASP A 112 6.49 6.35 -10.32
N HIS A 113 6.57 6.85 -9.08
CA HIS A 113 7.17 8.13 -8.76
C HIS A 113 7.78 8.11 -7.37
N CYS A 114 8.81 8.91 -7.16
CA CYS A 114 9.43 9.07 -5.86
C CYS A 114 8.45 9.72 -4.86
N HIS A 115 8.24 9.12 -3.72
CA HIS A 115 7.31 9.62 -2.70
C HIS A 115 7.83 10.87 -1.97
N GLU A 116 9.14 11.12 -2.00
CA GLU A 116 9.78 12.29 -1.40
C GLU A 116 9.80 13.48 -2.37
N THR A 117 10.39 13.29 -3.54
CA THR A 117 10.59 14.35 -4.54
C THR A 117 9.39 14.55 -5.46
N GLN A 118 8.44 13.61 -5.48
CA GLN A 118 7.32 13.53 -6.42
C GLN A 118 7.77 13.38 -7.89
N GLY A 119 9.06 13.10 -8.14
CA GLY A 119 9.61 12.91 -9.48
C GLY A 119 9.18 11.59 -10.11
N PHE A 120 8.89 11.60 -11.42
CA PHE A 120 8.59 10.40 -12.19
C PHE A 120 9.81 9.47 -12.21
N ARG A 121 9.60 8.18 -11.94
CA ARG A 121 10.62 7.12 -12.03
C ARG A 121 10.43 6.22 -13.25
N GLY A 122 9.17 6.01 -13.65
CA GLY A 122 8.88 5.15 -14.78
C GLY A 122 7.46 4.56 -14.72
N TRP A 123 7.23 3.62 -15.60
CA TRP A 123 6.03 2.80 -15.60
C TRP A 123 6.38 1.38 -15.17
N LEU A 124 5.60 0.81 -14.29
CA LEU A 124 5.77 -0.57 -13.80
C LEU A 124 4.49 -1.36 -14.00
N CYS A 125 4.59 -2.67 -14.12
CA CYS A 125 3.39 -3.49 -13.95
C CYS A 125 2.86 -3.35 -12.51
N HIS A 126 1.57 -3.57 -12.33
CA HIS A 126 0.92 -3.40 -11.03
C HIS A 126 1.53 -4.26 -9.93
N LEU A 127 2.05 -5.45 -10.28
CA LEU A 127 2.68 -6.35 -9.30
C LEU A 127 4.01 -5.78 -8.81
N CYS A 128 4.88 -5.35 -9.73
CA CYS A 128 6.18 -4.77 -9.38
C CYS A 128 6.02 -3.45 -8.61
N ASN A 129 5.12 -2.54 -9.04
CA ASN A 129 4.84 -1.32 -8.32
C ASN A 129 4.35 -1.57 -6.88
N ARG A 130 3.48 -2.57 -6.70
CA ARG A 130 3.04 -2.96 -5.36
C ARG A 130 4.15 -3.61 -4.53
N ALA A 131 5.01 -4.42 -5.15
CA ALA A 131 6.13 -5.06 -4.48
C ALA A 131 7.12 -4.02 -3.92
N LEU A 132 7.49 -2.99 -4.70
CA LEU A 132 8.29 -1.88 -4.20
C LEU A 132 7.62 -1.16 -3.02
N GLY A 133 6.33 -0.89 -3.12
CA GLY A 133 5.56 -0.28 -2.04
C GLY A 133 5.52 -1.12 -0.75
N CYS A 134 5.52 -2.47 -0.84
CA CYS A 134 5.64 -3.35 0.32
C CYS A 134 6.98 -3.18 1.04
N PHE A 135 8.06 -2.91 0.31
CA PHE A 135 9.37 -2.56 0.86
C PHE A 135 9.52 -1.06 1.18
N LYS A 136 8.45 -0.26 1.03
CA LYS A 136 8.45 1.20 1.25
C LYS A 136 9.50 1.94 0.40
N ASP A 137 9.85 1.41 -0.77
CA ASP A 137 10.90 1.89 -1.66
C ASP A 137 12.30 1.93 -0.98
N ASP A 138 12.49 1.16 0.11
CA ASP A 138 13.73 1.14 0.89
C ASP A 138 14.78 0.26 0.21
N VAL A 139 15.79 0.90 -0.40
CA VAL A 139 16.87 0.21 -1.13
C VAL A 139 17.66 -0.75 -0.23
N PRO A 140 18.02 -0.41 1.01
CA PRO A 140 18.68 -1.34 1.92
C PRO A 140 17.87 -2.61 2.20
N SER A 141 16.54 -2.50 2.36
CA SER A 141 15.67 -3.67 2.57
C SER A 141 15.60 -4.55 1.33
N LEU A 142 15.52 -3.95 0.14
CA LEU A 142 15.56 -4.69 -1.13
C LEU A 142 16.90 -5.42 -1.29
N GLN A 143 18.02 -4.79 -0.93
CA GLN A 143 19.34 -5.42 -0.98
C GLN A 143 19.43 -6.61 -0.01
N ARG A 144 18.90 -6.48 1.22
CA ARG A 144 18.81 -7.60 2.17
C ARG A 144 17.93 -8.74 1.63
N ALA A 145 16.82 -8.42 0.97
CA ALA A 145 15.97 -9.42 0.34
C ALA A 145 16.70 -10.19 -0.77
N ILE A 146 17.50 -9.51 -1.59
CA ILE A 146 18.36 -10.15 -2.60
C ILE A 146 19.35 -11.11 -1.95
N THR A 147 20.03 -10.67 -0.89
CA THR A 147 20.99 -11.48 -0.13
C THR A 147 20.31 -12.71 0.47
N TYR A 148 19.13 -12.53 1.08
CA TYR A 148 18.33 -13.61 1.64
C TYR A 148 17.96 -14.67 0.58
N LEU A 149 17.53 -14.25 -0.61
CA LEU A 149 17.17 -15.16 -1.70
C LEU A 149 18.38 -15.93 -2.27
N LYS A 150 19.57 -15.34 -2.25
CA LYS A 150 20.79 -16.00 -2.70
C LYS A 150 21.30 -17.06 -1.72
N GLY A 151 20.72 -17.12 -0.54
CA GLY A 151 21.20 -17.99 0.54
C GLY A 151 22.45 -17.41 1.19
N SER A 152 22.31 -16.82 2.37
CA SER A 152 23.46 -16.50 3.22
C SER A 152 23.96 -17.82 3.82
N ASN A 153 24.95 -18.45 3.23
CA ASN A 153 25.78 -19.47 3.90
C ASN A 153 26.90 -18.76 4.63
#